data_44d818168534d219882536f08b412b64
#
_entry.id   44d818168534d219882536f08b412b64
#
_cell.length_a   1.000
_cell.length_b   1.000
_cell.length_c   1.000
_cell.angle_alpha   90.00
_cell.angle_beta   90.00
_cell.angle_gamma   90.00
#
_symmetry.space_group_name_H-M   'P 1'
#
loop_
_entity.id
_entity.type
_entity.pdbx_description
1 polymer ?
#
loop_
_entity_poly.entity_id
_entity_poly.type
_entity_poly.pdbx_seq_one_letter_code
_entity_poly.pdbx_strand_id
1 'polypeptide(L)'
;TLYLLFGAVPAALGLAFGLLAQGLLFAQFDLPQYGMNVTTLLMPLFAMAFMAKKIIPQNIAYKDIKYMDALKLSVIFQGGIVTWVAFWALYGEGFGIENLTSVFSFGVAYMSVIILEPLIDLAVLAGAKALNSLQNSIYVENRLFNTAK
;
A
#
# COMPACT_ATOMS: atom_id res chain seq x y z
N THR A 1 1.63 1.86 -4.01
CA THR A 1 2.54 2.84 -4.68
C THR A 1 3.92 2.92 -4.03
N LEU A 2 4.06 3.10 -2.70
CA LEU A 2 5.35 3.22 -2.01
C LEU A 2 6.31 2.07 -2.34
N TYR A 3 5.81 0.84 -2.33
CA TYR A 3 6.60 -0.34 -2.69
C TYR A 3 7.16 -0.28 -4.12
N LEU A 4 6.33 0.15 -5.08
CA LEU A 4 6.74 0.22 -6.48
C LEU A 4 7.74 1.33 -6.77
N LEU A 5 7.73 2.40 -5.98
CA LEU A 5 8.65 3.54 -6.11
C LEU A 5 9.98 3.32 -5.39
N PHE A 6 9.94 2.76 -4.19
CA PHE A 6 11.08 2.73 -3.28
C PHE A 6 11.57 1.31 -2.94
N GLY A 7 10.77 0.29 -3.27
CA GLY A 7 11.06 -1.10 -2.91
C GLY A 7 10.53 -1.49 -1.53
N ALA A 8 10.73 -2.78 -1.17
CA ALA A 8 10.14 -3.36 0.04
C ALA A 8 10.71 -2.78 1.34
N VAL A 9 12.03 -2.58 1.41
CA VAL A 9 12.68 -2.15 2.67
C VAL A 9 12.30 -0.72 3.03
N PRO A 10 12.46 0.30 2.16
CA PRO A 10 12.01 1.64 2.47
C PRO A 10 10.51 1.74 2.72
N ALA A 11 9.68 0.98 1.99
CA ALA A 11 8.24 0.94 2.23
C ALA A 11 7.91 0.38 3.61
N ALA A 12 8.56 -0.72 4.03
CA ALA A 12 8.38 -1.31 5.35
C ALA A 12 8.77 -0.34 6.48
N LEU A 13 9.93 0.30 6.35
CA LEU A 13 10.39 1.29 7.32
C LEU A 13 9.43 2.49 7.37
N GLY A 14 9.00 3.00 6.22
CA GLY A 14 8.04 4.11 6.14
C GLY A 14 6.71 3.79 6.80
N LEU A 15 6.18 2.58 6.62
CA LEU A 15 4.95 2.13 7.26
C LEU A 15 5.12 1.99 8.79
N ALA A 16 6.21 1.36 9.24
CA ALA A 16 6.47 1.17 10.68
C ALA A 16 6.68 2.51 11.39
N PHE A 17 7.56 3.37 10.88
CA PHE A 17 7.79 4.69 11.48
C PHE A 17 6.60 5.63 11.32
N GLY A 18 5.85 5.54 10.23
CA GLY A 18 4.62 6.30 10.03
C GLY A 18 3.57 5.96 11.08
N LEU A 19 3.35 4.67 11.36
CA LEU A 19 2.48 4.21 12.45
C LEU A 19 2.97 4.69 13.83
N LEU A 20 4.28 4.63 14.07
CA LEU A 20 4.84 5.11 15.32
C LEU A 20 4.60 6.61 15.51
N ALA A 21 4.88 7.40 14.49
CA ALA A 21 4.63 8.84 14.49
C ALA A 21 3.14 9.15 14.69
N GLN A 22 2.26 8.42 14.01
CA GLN A 22 0.81 8.53 14.19
C GLN A 22 0.40 8.23 15.63
N GLY A 23 0.89 7.14 16.21
CA GLY A 23 0.61 6.77 17.59
C GLY A 23 1.10 7.81 18.59
N LEU A 24 2.33 8.32 18.42
CA LEU A 24 2.91 9.31 19.35
C LEU A 24 2.24 10.69 19.27
N LEU A 25 1.82 11.12 18.08
CA LEU A 25 1.37 12.48 17.86
C LEU A 25 -0.16 12.63 17.84
N PHE A 26 -0.89 11.59 17.39
CA PHE A 26 -2.32 11.72 17.08
C PHE A 26 -3.20 10.64 17.72
N ALA A 27 -2.67 9.44 17.94
CA ALA A 27 -3.46 8.28 18.34
C ALA A 27 -2.74 7.46 19.44
N GLN A 28 -2.45 8.10 20.58
CA GLN A 28 -1.68 7.50 21.68
C GLN A 28 -2.34 6.22 22.24
N PHE A 29 -3.66 6.10 22.12
CA PHE A 29 -4.40 4.90 22.51
C PHE A 29 -4.07 3.66 21.65
N ASP A 30 -3.49 3.84 20.46
CA ASP A 30 -3.07 2.75 19.58
C ASP A 30 -1.65 2.21 19.91
N LEU A 31 -0.87 2.95 20.71
CA LEU A 31 0.52 2.56 21.06
C LEU A 31 0.63 1.18 21.74
N PRO A 32 -0.27 0.78 22.67
CA PRO A 32 -0.21 -0.56 23.25
C PRO A 32 -0.34 -1.68 22.21
N GLN A 33 -1.00 -1.42 21.09
CA GLN A 33 -1.23 -2.36 19.99
C GLN A 33 -0.27 -2.14 18.82
N TYR A 34 0.75 -1.30 18.98
CA TYR A 34 1.69 -0.93 17.90
C TYR A 34 2.27 -2.15 17.17
N GLY A 35 2.70 -3.19 17.90
CA GLY A 35 3.23 -4.41 17.30
C GLY A 35 2.22 -5.13 16.39
N MET A 36 0.97 -5.24 16.82
CA MET A 36 -0.12 -5.81 16.01
C MET A 36 -0.37 -4.97 14.76
N ASN A 37 -0.45 -3.66 14.91
CA ASN A 37 -0.70 -2.73 13.80
C ASN A 37 0.45 -2.75 12.78
N VAL A 38 1.70 -2.80 13.23
CA VAL A 38 2.87 -2.94 12.35
C VAL A 38 2.81 -4.25 11.57
N THR A 39 2.55 -5.38 12.22
CA THR A 39 2.47 -6.67 11.52
C THR A 39 1.31 -6.70 10.53
N THR A 40 0.20 -6.03 10.84
CA THR A 40 -0.97 -5.89 9.95
C THR A 40 -0.62 -5.20 8.62
N LEU A 41 0.36 -4.30 8.62
CA LEU A 41 0.84 -3.66 7.40
C LEU A 41 2.00 -4.41 6.74
N LEU A 42 2.94 -4.92 7.55
CA LEU A 42 4.16 -5.53 7.01
C LEU A 42 3.94 -6.92 6.40
N MET A 43 3.07 -7.75 6.98
CA MET A 43 2.83 -9.08 6.44
C MET A 43 2.18 -9.03 5.05
N PRO A 44 1.12 -8.22 4.81
CA PRO A 44 0.60 -7.98 3.46
C PRO A 44 1.63 -7.36 2.51
N LEU A 45 2.48 -6.44 3.00
CA LEU A 45 3.55 -5.86 2.19
C LEU A 45 4.52 -6.92 1.69
N PHE A 46 4.96 -7.82 2.54
CA PHE A 46 5.88 -8.89 2.14
C PHE A 46 5.21 -9.91 1.21
N ALA A 47 3.95 -10.26 1.46
CA ALA A 47 3.17 -11.11 0.56
C ALA A 47 3.03 -10.46 -0.82
N MET A 48 2.68 -9.17 -0.87
CA MET A 48 2.60 -8.39 -2.08
C MET A 48 3.97 -8.31 -2.80
N ALA A 49 5.05 -8.07 -2.06
CA ALA A 49 6.41 -8.01 -2.62
C ALA A 49 6.84 -9.35 -3.24
N PHE A 50 6.45 -10.48 -2.63
CA PHE A 50 6.66 -11.81 -3.21
C PHE A 50 5.87 -12.01 -4.50
N MET A 51 4.60 -11.61 -4.51
CA MET A 51 3.74 -11.71 -5.70
C MET A 51 4.17 -10.74 -6.80
N ALA A 52 4.68 -9.56 -6.45
CA ALA A 52 5.16 -8.56 -7.41
C ALA A 52 6.27 -9.14 -8.31
N LYS A 53 7.17 -9.96 -7.78
CA LYS A 53 8.22 -10.63 -8.55
C LYS A 53 7.68 -11.57 -9.64
N LYS A 54 6.43 -12.03 -9.50
CA LYS A 54 5.75 -12.91 -10.47
C LYS A 54 4.87 -12.13 -11.44
N ILE A 55 4.33 -10.99 -11.01
CA ILE A 55 3.35 -10.20 -11.76
C ILE A 55 4.06 -9.16 -12.64
N ILE A 56 5.10 -8.51 -12.10
CA ILE A 56 5.80 -7.43 -12.79
C ILE A 56 7.12 -7.98 -13.37
N PRO A 57 7.38 -7.79 -14.67
CA PRO A 57 8.66 -8.16 -15.26
C PRO A 57 9.83 -7.45 -14.57
N GLN A 58 10.95 -8.14 -14.42
CA GLN A 58 12.15 -7.56 -13.84
C GLN A 58 12.67 -6.41 -14.74
N ASN A 59 13.21 -5.39 -14.10
CA ASN A 59 13.83 -4.23 -14.77
C ASN A 59 12.88 -3.34 -15.60
N ILE A 60 11.58 -3.37 -15.31
CA ILE A 60 10.64 -2.43 -15.89
C ILE A 60 10.61 -1.13 -15.06
N ALA A 61 10.63 0.02 -15.72
CA ALA A 61 10.51 1.31 -15.05
C ALA A 61 9.09 1.49 -14.50
N TYR A 62 8.94 2.21 -13.37
CA TYR A 62 7.63 2.44 -12.75
C TYR A 62 6.58 2.97 -13.73
N LYS A 63 6.96 3.93 -14.57
CA LYS A 63 6.08 4.51 -15.61
C LYS A 63 5.55 3.50 -16.64
N ASP A 64 6.27 2.39 -16.85
CA ASP A 64 5.94 1.39 -17.86
C ASP A 64 5.11 0.22 -17.30
N ILE A 65 4.87 0.20 -15.98
CA ILE A 65 4.00 -0.77 -15.32
C ILE A 65 2.58 -0.66 -15.90
N LYS A 66 1.96 -1.81 -16.15
CA LYS A 66 0.56 -1.86 -16.59
C LYS A 66 -0.36 -1.52 -15.42
N TYR A 67 -1.41 -0.76 -15.69
CA TYR A 67 -2.42 -0.42 -14.69
C TYR A 67 -3.03 -1.66 -14.01
N MET A 68 -3.26 -2.72 -14.79
CA MET A 68 -3.81 -3.96 -14.26
C MET A 68 -2.86 -4.64 -13.26
N ASP A 69 -1.54 -4.55 -13.47
CA ASP A 69 -0.56 -5.17 -12.57
C ASP A 69 -0.43 -4.35 -11.28
N ALA A 70 -0.48 -3.01 -11.38
CA ALA A 70 -0.57 -2.14 -10.20
C ALA A 70 -1.85 -2.41 -9.40
N LEU A 71 -3.00 -2.53 -10.07
CA LEU A 71 -4.28 -2.85 -9.44
C LEU A 71 -4.25 -4.20 -8.72
N LYS A 72 -3.70 -5.25 -9.35
CA LYS A 72 -3.55 -6.56 -8.70
C LYS A 72 -2.75 -6.48 -7.42
N LEU A 73 -1.63 -5.75 -7.42
CA LEU A 73 -0.79 -5.59 -6.24
C LEU A 73 -1.51 -4.82 -5.13
N SER A 74 -2.25 -3.77 -5.49
CA SER A 74 -3.05 -3.01 -4.53
C SER A 74 -4.13 -3.89 -3.88
N VAL A 75 -4.84 -4.68 -4.67
CA VAL A 75 -5.85 -5.62 -4.15
C VAL A 75 -5.22 -6.70 -3.26
N ILE A 76 -4.04 -7.23 -3.62
CA ILE A 76 -3.31 -8.19 -2.77
C ILE A 76 -2.93 -7.56 -1.43
N PHE A 77 -2.45 -6.32 -1.43
CA PHE A 77 -2.07 -5.63 -0.20
C PHE A 77 -3.29 -5.38 0.69
N GLN A 78 -4.37 -4.83 0.15
CA GLN A 78 -5.60 -4.53 0.89
C GLN A 78 -6.29 -5.79 1.41
N GLY A 79 -6.42 -6.81 0.57
CA GLY A 79 -6.95 -8.11 0.98
C GLY A 79 -6.11 -8.77 2.06
N GLY A 80 -4.79 -8.60 2.00
CA GLY A 80 -3.87 -9.05 3.04
C GLY A 80 -4.10 -8.34 4.38
N ILE A 81 -4.34 -7.02 4.38
CA ILE A 81 -4.66 -6.25 5.59
C ILE A 81 -5.94 -6.80 6.24
N VAL A 82 -7.02 -6.95 5.46
CA VAL A 82 -8.29 -7.49 6.00
C VAL A 82 -8.09 -8.88 6.59
N THR A 83 -7.37 -9.74 5.89
CA THR A 83 -7.06 -11.10 6.36
C THR A 83 -6.27 -11.07 7.66
N TRP A 84 -5.30 -10.18 7.80
CA TRP A 84 -4.47 -10.08 8.99
C TRP A 84 -5.20 -9.49 10.18
N VAL A 85 -6.08 -8.50 9.95
CA VAL A 85 -6.98 -7.97 10.99
C VAL A 85 -7.93 -9.07 11.48
N ALA A 86 -8.54 -9.81 10.56
CA ALA A 86 -9.40 -10.94 10.92
C ALA A 86 -8.65 -12.01 11.72
N PHE A 87 -7.40 -12.31 11.34
CA PHE A 87 -6.54 -13.22 12.10
C PHE A 87 -6.36 -12.76 13.56
N TRP A 88 -6.00 -11.50 13.79
CA TRP A 88 -5.81 -10.98 15.14
C TRP A 88 -7.10 -10.99 15.96
N ALA A 89 -8.22 -10.59 15.37
CA ALA A 89 -9.51 -10.60 16.03
C ALA A 89 -9.92 -12.02 16.44
N LEU A 90 -9.78 -12.99 15.54
CA LEU A 90 -10.14 -14.38 15.81
C LEU A 90 -9.17 -15.04 16.78
N TYR A 91 -7.89 -14.67 16.75
CA TYR A 91 -6.88 -15.17 17.69
C TYR A 91 -7.10 -14.65 19.12
N GLY A 92 -7.48 -13.36 19.24
CA GLY A 92 -7.67 -12.72 20.55
C GLY A 92 -9.02 -13.04 21.21
N GLU A 93 -10.09 -13.05 20.43
CA GLU A 93 -11.49 -13.12 20.93
C GLU A 93 -12.22 -14.42 20.55
N GLY A 94 -11.56 -15.26 19.73
CA GLY A 94 -12.11 -16.56 19.29
C GLY A 94 -13.21 -16.44 18.22
N PHE A 95 -13.91 -17.55 17.98
CA PHE A 95 -14.88 -17.70 16.89
C PHE A 95 -16.34 -17.49 17.34
N GLY A 96 -16.57 -16.77 18.41
CA GLY A 96 -17.91 -16.43 18.87
C GLY A 96 -18.67 -15.57 17.86
N ILE A 97 -20.02 -15.69 17.87
CA ILE A 97 -20.89 -14.95 16.91
C ILE A 97 -20.67 -13.44 17.03
N GLU A 98 -20.48 -12.93 18.21
CA GLU A 98 -20.25 -11.50 18.46
C GLU A 98 -18.96 -11.02 17.78
N ASN A 99 -17.85 -11.76 17.94
CA ASN A 99 -16.58 -11.44 17.30
C ASN A 99 -16.66 -11.59 15.77
N LEU A 100 -17.29 -12.65 15.27
CA LEU A 100 -17.51 -12.82 13.83
C LEU A 100 -18.31 -11.67 13.23
N THR A 101 -19.32 -11.17 13.95
CA THR A 101 -20.10 -10.00 13.53
C THR A 101 -19.23 -8.74 13.49
N SER A 102 -18.36 -8.55 14.48
CA SER A 102 -17.43 -7.42 14.54
C SER A 102 -16.42 -7.47 13.39
N VAL A 103 -15.82 -8.63 13.12
CA VAL A 103 -14.90 -8.85 11.97
C VAL A 103 -15.61 -8.57 10.64
N PHE A 104 -16.85 -9.05 10.49
CA PHE A 104 -17.64 -8.79 9.28
C PHE A 104 -17.93 -7.30 9.11
N SER A 105 -18.38 -6.63 10.19
CA SER A 105 -18.68 -5.19 10.18
C SER A 105 -17.44 -4.36 9.84
N PHE A 106 -16.27 -4.72 10.39
CA PHE A 106 -15.01 -4.12 10.00
C PHE A 106 -14.73 -4.31 8.50
N GLY A 107 -14.88 -5.53 7.99
CA GLY A 107 -14.65 -5.83 6.57
C GLY A 107 -15.55 -4.99 5.65
N VAL A 108 -16.82 -4.82 6.00
CA VAL A 108 -17.75 -3.96 5.25
C VAL A 108 -17.32 -2.49 5.29
N ALA A 109 -16.96 -1.98 6.47
CA ALA A 109 -16.49 -0.60 6.63
C ALA A 109 -15.18 -0.37 5.86
N TYR A 110 -14.27 -1.36 5.85
CA TYR A 110 -12.99 -1.29 5.14
C TYR A 110 -13.13 -1.40 3.61
N MET A 111 -14.29 -1.82 3.08
CA MET A 111 -14.53 -1.88 1.63
C MET A 111 -14.33 -0.53 0.94
N SER A 112 -14.62 0.58 1.60
CA SER A 112 -14.34 1.92 1.06
C SER A 112 -12.85 2.14 0.80
N VAL A 113 -11.98 1.69 1.71
CA VAL A 113 -10.52 1.77 1.57
C VAL A 113 -10.03 0.85 0.45
N ILE A 114 -10.58 -0.38 0.39
CA ILE A 114 -10.26 -1.35 -0.67
C ILE A 114 -10.60 -0.81 -2.06
N ILE A 115 -11.60 0.05 -2.19
CA ILE A 115 -12.00 0.65 -3.46
C ILE A 115 -11.18 1.90 -3.75
N LEU A 116 -10.99 2.79 -2.77
CA LEU A 116 -10.38 4.10 -2.97
C LEU A 116 -8.85 4.03 -3.13
N GLU A 117 -8.16 3.20 -2.37
CA GLU A 117 -6.70 3.17 -2.37
C GLU A 117 -6.11 2.66 -3.70
N PRO A 118 -6.66 1.61 -4.35
CA PRO A 118 -6.25 1.26 -5.71
C PRO A 118 -6.44 2.40 -6.72
N LEU A 119 -7.47 3.21 -6.59
CA LEU A 119 -7.68 4.37 -7.47
C LEU A 119 -6.60 5.42 -7.29
N ILE A 120 -6.16 5.67 -6.04
CA ILE A 120 -5.04 6.57 -5.75
C ILE A 120 -3.75 6.01 -6.34
N ASP A 121 -3.48 4.72 -6.20
CA ASP A 121 -2.32 4.05 -6.79
C ASP A 121 -2.30 4.18 -8.32
N LEU A 122 -3.44 3.99 -8.96
CA LEU A 122 -3.59 4.18 -10.41
C LEU A 122 -3.41 5.64 -10.83
N ALA A 123 -3.91 6.59 -10.04
CA ALA A 123 -3.75 8.02 -10.28
C ALA A 123 -2.28 8.45 -10.22
N VAL A 124 -1.51 7.95 -9.23
CA VAL A 124 -0.07 8.21 -9.12
C VAL A 124 0.68 7.63 -10.31
N LEU A 125 0.34 6.40 -10.73
CA LEU A 125 0.93 5.78 -11.92
C LEU A 125 0.58 6.56 -13.19
N ALA A 126 -0.65 7.03 -13.33
CA ALA A 126 -1.07 7.87 -14.45
C ALA A 126 -0.30 9.20 -14.48
N GLY A 127 -0.10 9.83 -13.32
CA GLY A 127 0.72 11.02 -13.17
C GLY A 127 2.17 10.79 -13.62
N ALA A 128 2.79 9.67 -13.22
CA ALA A 128 4.15 9.32 -13.64
C ALA A 128 4.25 9.12 -15.16
N LYS A 129 3.24 8.48 -15.78
CA LYS A 129 3.18 8.31 -17.24
C LYS A 129 3.00 9.66 -17.95
N ALA A 130 2.13 10.53 -17.45
CA ALA A 130 1.90 11.86 -18.00
C ALA A 130 3.18 12.73 -17.91
N LEU A 131 3.86 12.75 -16.77
CA LEU A 131 5.13 13.47 -16.60
C LEU A 131 6.19 12.98 -17.60
N ASN A 132 6.26 11.67 -17.83
CA ASN A 132 7.20 11.14 -18.83
C ASN A 132 6.85 11.58 -20.25
N SER A 133 5.56 11.69 -20.59
CA SER A 133 5.15 12.17 -21.94
C SER A 133 5.49 13.64 -22.16
N LEU A 134 5.60 14.43 -21.08
CA LEU A 134 5.98 15.84 -21.13
C LEU A 134 7.47 16.09 -21.34
N GLN A 135 8.33 15.10 -21.12
CA GLN A 135 9.80 15.25 -21.29
C GLN A 135 10.22 15.71 -22.67
N ASN A 136 9.45 15.38 -23.71
CA ASN A 136 9.70 15.76 -25.09
C ASN A 136 8.69 16.79 -25.63
N SER A 137 7.92 17.41 -24.74
CA SER A 137 6.90 18.39 -25.11
C SER A 137 7.53 19.77 -25.31
N ILE A 138 7.12 20.46 -26.38
CA ILE A 138 7.51 21.86 -26.64
C ILE A 138 6.96 22.85 -25.60
N TYR A 139 6.00 22.42 -24.76
CA TYR A 139 5.36 23.25 -23.71
C TYR A 139 6.07 23.17 -22.36
N VAL A 140 7.07 22.30 -22.21
CA VAL A 140 7.77 22.10 -20.94
C VAL A 140 9.27 22.25 -21.13
N GLU A 141 9.89 23.10 -20.33
CA GLU A 141 11.33 23.36 -20.42
C GLU A 141 12.14 22.14 -19.99
N ASN A 142 13.11 21.76 -20.81
CA ASN A 142 13.95 20.56 -20.59
C ASN A 142 14.71 20.53 -19.26
N ARG A 143 14.88 21.70 -18.62
CA ARG A 143 15.49 21.82 -17.27
C ARG A 143 14.75 21.07 -16.18
N LEU A 144 13.43 20.82 -16.33
CA LEU A 144 12.64 20.05 -15.39
C LEU A 144 13.04 18.57 -15.32
N PHE A 145 13.66 18.04 -16.37
CA PHE A 145 13.95 16.61 -16.51
C PHE A 145 15.45 16.30 -16.61
N ASN A 146 16.29 17.30 -16.89
CA ASN A 146 17.72 17.14 -16.98
C ASN A 146 18.39 17.69 -15.73
N THR A 147 18.95 16.83 -14.90
CA THR A 147 19.96 17.21 -13.92
C THR A 147 21.15 17.79 -14.66
N ALA A 148 21.53 19.02 -14.32
CA ALA A 148 22.81 19.60 -14.78
C ALA A 148 23.91 18.58 -14.43
N LYS A 149 24.66 18.17 -15.45
CA LYS A 149 25.92 17.44 -15.28
C LYS A 149 26.95 18.32 -14.66
#